data_91e6f688b491de21d38238be75651de3
#
_entry.id   91e6f688b491de21d38238be75651de3
#
_cell.length_a   1.000
_cell.length_b   1.000
_cell.length_c   1.000
_cell.angle_alpha   90.00
_cell.angle_beta   90.00
_cell.angle_gamma   90.00
#
_symmetry.space_group_name_H-M   'P 1'
#
loop_
_entity.id
_entity.type
_entity.pdbx_description
1 polymer ?
#
loop_
_entity_poly.entity_id
_entity_poly.type
_entity_poly.pdbx_seq_one_letter_code
_entity_poly.pdbx_strand_id
1 'polypeptide(L)'
;LLTDQDNALVLDDRFDADEHDAYFAELAQFVSDGLAACGYSYCKGGIMATNPKWRQPLKVWRQYFSEWIERPNPETLLNASIFFDLDGLYGETELVENLKDLLAAKASASPAFLAALARNALNRTPPLGFFRTFVMETDGRHRNIINLKGRGTAPLTDLIRKPNEIIEKTSDLMGFEDADQMQGQLRWSAGFFEKAKLNRKLEQ
;
A
#
# COMPACT_ATOMS: atom_id res chain seq x y z
N LEU A 1 -1.50 6.67 17.28
CA LEU A 1 -1.84 6.56 15.84
C LEU A 1 -2.94 5.50 15.74
N LEU A 2 -4.16 5.92 15.47
CA LEU A 2 -5.25 5.00 15.15
C LEU A 2 -5.00 4.51 13.72
N THR A 3 -4.60 3.25 13.57
CA THR A 3 -4.55 2.56 12.29
C THR A 3 -5.83 1.74 12.14
N ASP A 4 -6.34 1.63 10.93
CA ASP A 4 -7.44 0.73 10.60
C ASP A 4 -6.91 -0.68 10.26
N GLN A 5 -7.82 -1.63 10.15
CA GLN A 5 -7.51 -3.00 9.80
C GLN A 5 -7.43 -3.12 8.28
N ASP A 6 -6.32 -3.67 7.77
CA ASP A 6 -6.23 -4.20 6.40
C ASP A 6 -5.81 -5.66 6.52
N ASN A 7 -6.69 -6.59 6.22
CA ASN A 7 -6.43 -8.02 6.37
C ASN A 7 -7.13 -8.85 5.27
N ALA A 8 -6.66 -10.07 5.09
CA ALA A 8 -7.16 -10.99 4.09
C ALA A 8 -7.02 -12.46 4.56
N LEU A 9 -7.72 -13.36 3.90
CA LEU A 9 -7.51 -14.80 4.00
C LEU A 9 -7.04 -15.34 2.65
N VAL A 10 -5.88 -16.00 2.66
CA VAL A 10 -5.39 -16.81 1.55
C VAL A 10 -5.69 -18.26 1.90
N LEU A 11 -6.59 -18.87 1.15
CA LEU A 11 -7.08 -20.22 1.40
C LEU A 11 -6.39 -21.23 0.48
N ASP A 12 -6.35 -22.49 0.89
CA ASP A 12 -5.86 -23.59 0.06
C ASP A 12 -6.74 -23.73 -1.21
N ASP A 13 -6.17 -24.20 -2.31
CA ASP A 13 -6.88 -24.33 -3.59
C ASP A 13 -7.98 -25.43 -3.59
N ARG A 14 -8.02 -26.27 -2.55
CA ARG A 14 -9.13 -27.20 -2.25
C ARG A 14 -10.37 -26.51 -1.66
N PHE A 15 -10.30 -25.21 -1.36
CA PHE A 15 -11.43 -24.44 -0.89
C PHE A 15 -12.61 -24.55 -1.87
N ASP A 16 -13.77 -24.94 -1.32
CA ASP A 16 -15.06 -24.93 -1.99
C ASP A 16 -15.97 -23.93 -1.31
N ALA A 17 -16.51 -22.97 -2.07
CA ALA A 17 -17.28 -21.87 -1.51
C ALA A 17 -18.62 -22.36 -0.91
N ASP A 18 -19.26 -23.36 -1.52
CA ASP A 18 -20.56 -23.87 -1.05
C ASP A 18 -20.43 -24.63 0.28
N GLU A 19 -19.27 -25.27 0.50
CA GLU A 19 -19.03 -26.07 1.72
C GLU A 19 -18.31 -25.30 2.81
N HIS A 20 -17.39 -24.38 2.46
CA HIS A 20 -16.42 -23.83 3.40
C HIS A 20 -16.59 -22.34 3.68
N ASP A 21 -17.23 -21.53 2.78
CA ASP A 21 -17.23 -20.08 2.91
C ASP A 21 -17.90 -19.60 4.19
N ALA A 22 -18.95 -20.26 4.64
CA ALA A 22 -19.64 -19.90 5.88
C ALA A 22 -18.69 -19.91 7.10
N TYR A 23 -17.86 -20.96 7.22
CA TYR A 23 -16.87 -21.07 8.29
C TYR A 23 -15.83 -19.94 8.23
N PHE A 24 -15.27 -19.69 7.06
CA PHE A 24 -14.24 -18.66 6.92
C PHE A 24 -14.80 -17.23 7.01
N ALA A 25 -16.08 -17.03 6.68
CA ALA A 25 -16.77 -15.76 6.91
C ALA A 25 -16.94 -15.48 8.40
N GLU A 26 -17.39 -16.47 9.18
CA GLU A 26 -17.52 -16.37 10.64
C GLU A 26 -16.16 -16.14 11.31
N LEU A 27 -15.12 -16.87 10.89
CA LEU A 27 -13.75 -16.66 11.37
C LEU A 27 -13.27 -15.23 11.08
N ALA A 28 -13.45 -14.73 9.85
CA ALA A 28 -13.06 -13.39 9.46
C ALA A 28 -13.79 -12.32 10.30
N GLN A 29 -15.08 -12.52 10.56
CA GLN A 29 -15.88 -11.63 11.39
C GLN A 29 -15.37 -11.64 12.83
N PHE A 30 -15.17 -12.82 13.40
CA PHE A 30 -14.67 -13.00 14.77
C PHE A 30 -13.33 -12.29 14.99
N VAL A 31 -12.37 -12.48 14.05
CA VAL A 31 -11.05 -11.85 14.13
C VAL A 31 -11.17 -10.32 13.99
N SER A 32 -11.99 -9.84 13.05
CA SER A 32 -12.17 -8.41 12.82
C SER A 32 -12.83 -7.71 14.01
N ASP A 33 -13.81 -8.36 14.64
CA ASP A 33 -14.47 -7.84 15.86
C ASP A 33 -13.47 -7.79 17.03
N GLY A 34 -12.66 -8.83 17.18
CA GLY A 34 -11.61 -8.89 18.20
C GLY A 34 -10.57 -7.77 18.02
N LEU A 35 -10.11 -7.54 16.80
CA LEU A 35 -9.20 -6.43 16.48
C LEU A 35 -9.85 -5.07 16.74
N ALA A 36 -11.13 -4.91 16.39
CA ALA A 36 -11.87 -3.67 16.67
C ALA A 36 -11.98 -3.41 18.18
N ALA A 37 -12.22 -4.45 18.99
CA ALA A 37 -12.22 -4.36 20.44
C ALA A 37 -10.84 -4.00 21.03
N CYS A 38 -9.75 -4.36 20.33
CA CYS A 38 -8.38 -3.95 20.65
C CYS A 38 -8.03 -2.51 20.17
N GLY A 39 -8.96 -1.81 19.53
CA GLY A 39 -8.77 -0.42 19.09
C GLY A 39 -8.38 -0.25 17.61
N TYR A 40 -8.31 -1.33 16.83
CA TYR A 40 -8.09 -1.26 15.38
C TYR A 40 -9.43 -1.11 14.67
N SER A 41 -9.74 0.08 14.18
CA SER A 41 -10.99 0.36 13.47
C SER A 41 -11.14 -0.47 12.21
N TYR A 42 -12.37 -0.81 11.83
CA TYR A 42 -12.65 -1.42 10.53
C TYR A 42 -12.17 -0.56 9.38
N CYS A 43 -11.61 -1.19 8.34
CA CYS A 43 -11.23 -0.51 7.11
C CYS A 43 -12.46 0.02 6.37
N LYS A 44 -12.53 1.34 6.18
CA LYS A 44 -13.62 1.99 5.44
C LYS A 44 -13.61 1.63 3.95
N GLY A 45 -12.46 1.23 3.42
CA GLY A 45 -12.27 0.75 2.05
C GLY A 45 -12.69 -0.70 1.85
N GLY A 46 -13.07 -1.42 2.92
CA GLY A 46 -13.47 -2.82 2.87
C GLY A 46 -12.34 -3.78 2.51
N ILE A 47 -11.08 -3.41 2.80
CA ILE A 47 -9.91 -4.28 2.63
C ILE A 47 -9.79 -5.19 3.85
N MET A 48 -10.73 -6.09 3.99
CA MET A 48 -10.83 -6.98 5.13
C MET A 48 -11.33 -8.36 4.70
N ALA A 49 -10.90 -9.41 5.38
CA ALA A 49 -11.32 -10.79 5.11
C ALA A 49 -12.83 -11.03 5.26
N THR A 50 -13.56 -10.14 5.96
CA THR A 50 -15.02 -10.13 6.01
C THR A 50 -15.66 -9.87 4.65
N ASN A 51 -14.94 -9.18 3.74
CA ASN A 51 -15.32 -9.03 2.34
C ASN A 51 -14.90 -10.30 1.57
N PRO A 52 -15.83 -11.01 0.92
CA PRO A 52 -15.52 -12.21 0.15
C PRO A 52 -14.42 -12.02 -0.89
N LYS A 53 -14.26 -10.81 -1.45
CA LYS A 53 -13.18 -10.50 -2.42
C LYS A 53 -11.78 -10.77 -1.83
N TRP A 54 -11.60 -10.59 -0.54
CA TRP A 54 -10.32 -10.73 0.15
C TRP A 54 -10.22 -12.03 0.99
N ARG A 55 -11.15 -12.95 0.80
CA ARG A 55 -11.19 -14.29 1.37
C ARG A 55 -11.28 -15.31 0.24
N GLN A 56 -10.14 -15.61 -0.37
CA GLN A 56 -10.10 -16.37 -1.62
C GLN A 56 -9.01 -17.45 -1.60
N PRO A 57 -9.16 -18.53 -2.40
CA PRO A 57 -8.10 -19.52 -2.58
C PRO A 57 -6.88 -18.94 -3.31
N LEU A 58 -5.72 -19.55 -3.08
CA LEU A 58 -4.44 -19.13 -3.62
C LEU A 58 -4.46 -18.90 -5.14
N LYS A 59 -5.14 -19.76 -5.89
CA LYS A 59 -5.30 -19.63 -7.36
C LYS A 59 -5.97 -18.30 -7.76
N VAL A 60 -6.95 -17.83 -6.97
CA VAL A 60 -7.65 -16.55 -7.23
C VAL A 60 -6.73 -15.38 -6.86
N TRP A 61 -6.00 -15.47 -5.76
CA TRP A 61 -5.00 -14.46 -5.40
C TRP A 61 -3.90 -14.31 -6.45
N ARG A 62 -3.40 -15.44 -6.98
CA ARG A 62 -2.44 -15.41 -8.11
C ARG A 62 -3.02 -14.74 -9.35
N GLN A 63 -4.30 -14.94 -9.62
CA GLN A 63 -4.99 -14.27 -10.72
C GLN A 63 -5.08 -12.76 -10.46
N TYR A 64 -5.48 -12.33 -9.26
CA TYR A 64 -5.53 -10.92 -8.89
C TYR A 64 -4.18 -10.23 -9.08
N PHE A 65 -3.10 -10.80 -8.53
CA PHE A 65 -1.75 -10.23 -8.65
C PHE A 65 -1.29 -10.16 -10.10
N SER A 66 -1.56 -11.22 -10.88
CA SER A 66 -1.24 -11.21 -12.30
C SER A 66 -1.98 -10.11 -13.06
N GLU A 67 -3.27 -9.96 -12.82
CA GLU A 67 -4.11 -8.95 -13.46
C GLU A 67 -3.67 -7.51 -13.08
N TRP A 68 -3.34 -7.26 -11.81
CA TRP A 68 -2.88 -5.95 -11.35
C TRP A 68 -1.56 -5.53 -12.01
N ILE A 69 -0.68 -6.49 -12.26
CA ILE A 69 0.61 -6.25 -12.91
C ILE A 69 0.46 -6.11 -14.43
N GLU A 70 -0.33 -6.97 -15.05
CA GLU A 70 -0.49 -7.02 -16.51
C GLU A 70 -1.37 -5.89 -17.06
N ARG A 71 -2.30 -5.37 -16.25
CA ARG A 71 -3.26 -4.33 -16.63
C ARG A 71 -3.31 -3.19 -15.62
N PRO A 72 -2.21 -2.43 -15.46
CA PRO A 72 -2.14 -1.36 -14.48
C PRO A 72 -3.15 -0.24 -14.82
N ASN A 73 -4.03 0.05 -13.87
CA ASN A 73 -4.97 1.16 -13.86
C ASN A 73 -5.06 1.72 -12.44
N PRO A 74 -5.75 2.83 -12.17
CA PRO A 74 -5.80 3.42 -10.83
C PRO A 74 -6.28 2.46 -9.73
N GLU A 75 -7.25 1.61 -10.00
CA GLU A 75 -7.78 0.63 -9.04
C GLU A 75 -6.76 -0.50 -8.80
N THR A 76 -6.22 -1.10 -9.86
CA THR A 76 -5.24 -2.19 -9.75
C THR A 76 -3.94 -1.73 -9.11
N LEU A 77 -3.49 -0.49 -9.37
CA LEU A 77 -2.34 0.11 -8.71
C LEU A 77 -2.60 0.38 -7.22
N LEU A 78 -3.83 0.78 -6.85
CA LEU A 78 -4.21 0.93 -5.45
C LEU A 78 -4.16 -0.42 -4.73
N ASN A 79 -4.78 -1.45 -5.30
CA ASN A 79 -4.77 -2.80 -4.74
C ASN A 79 -3.33 -3.34 -4.62
N ALA A 80 -2.52 -3.21 -5.67
CA ALA A 80 -1.11 -3.60 -5.64
C ALA A 80 -0.35 -2.86 -4.52
N SER A 81 -0.59 -1.56 -4.33
CA SER A 81 0.04 -0.78 -3.27
C SER A 81 -0.34 -1.26 -1.86
N ILE A 82 -1.56 -1.73 -1.66
CA ILE A 82 -2.04 -2.27 -0.38
C ILE A 82 -1.39 -3.63 -0.10
N PHE A 83 -1.37 -4.52 -1.10
CA PHE A 83 -0.93 -5.90 -0.93
C PHE A 83 0.57 -6.12 -1.17
N PHE A 84 1.34 -5.10 -1.51
CA PHE A 84 2.80 -5.24 -1.62
C PHE A 84 3.50 -5.60 -0.31
N ASP A 85 2.93 -5.16 0.82
CA ASP A 85 3.46 -5.43 2.16
C ASP A 85 2.75 -6.63 2.81
N LEU A 86 2.14 -7.50 2.01
CA LEU A 86 1.49 -8.72 2.47
C LEU A 86 2.45 -9.53 3.34
N ASP A 87 2.00 -9.90 4.55
CA ASP A 87 2.73 -10.79 5.43
C ASP A 87 1.81 -11.84 6.05
N GLY A 88 2.32 -13.06 6.21
CA GLY A 88 1.58 -14.17 6.81
C GLY A 88 1.67 -14.11 8.33
N LEU A 89 0.55 -13.82 9.00
CA LEU A 89 0.52 -13.72 10.46
C LEU A 89 0.19 -15.05 11.14
N TYR A 90 -0.60 -15.89 10.50
CA TYR A 90 -1.07 -17.15 11.08
C TYR A 90 -1.47 -18.17 10.00
N GLY A 91 -1.34 -19.46 10.29
CA GLY A 91 -1.68 -20.56 9.40
C GLY A 91 -0.51 -20.99 8.51
N GLU A 92 -0.82 -21.51 7.32
CA GLU A 92 0.15 -21.93 6.31
C GLU A 92 0.79 -20.72 5.63
N THR A 93 1.81 -20.14 6.26
CA THR A 93 2.49 -18.92 5.75
C THR A 93 3.15 -19.16 4.39
N GLU A 94 3.43 -20.39 3.99
CA GLU A 94 3.94 -20.76 2.67
C GLU A 94 3.01 -20.31 1.53
N LEU A 95 1.68 -20.26 1.76
CA LEU A 95 0.72 -19.72 0.79
C LEU A 95 1.00 -18.25 0.49
N VAL A 96 1.36 -17.48 1.51
CA VAL A 96 1.69 -16.05 1.38
C VAL A 96 3.06 -15.87 0.72
N GLU A 97 4.07 -16.65 1.11
CA GLU A 97 5.39 -16.60 0.47
C GLU A 97 5.30 -16.92 -1.03
N ASN A 98 4.46 -17.85 -1.40
CA ASN A 98 4.19 -18.17 -2.81
C ASN A 98 3.63 -16.98 -3.60
N LEU A 99 2.80 -16.13 -2.97
CA LEU A 99 2.30 -14.88 -3.58
C LEU A 99 3.39 -13.81 -3.66
N LYS A 100 4.25 -13.71 -2.65
CA LYS A 100 5.41 -12.80 -2.67
C LYS A 100 6.38 -13.14 -3.79
N ASP A 101 6.69 -14.42 -3.98
CA ASP A 101 7.57 -14.89 -5.06
C ASP A 101 6.97 -14.58 -6.44
N LEU A 102 5.67 -14.84 -6.62
CA LEU A 102 4.94 -14.51 -7.85
C LEU A 102 4.99 -13.01 -8.13
N LEU A 103 4.75 -12.21 -7.09
CA LEU A 103 4.77 -10.74 -7.17
C LEU A 103 6.15 -10.25 -7.61
N ALA A 104 7.21 -10.71 -6.94
CA ALA A 104 8.58 -10.33 -7.25
C ALA A 104 8.96 -10.69 -8.69
N ALA A 105 8.65 -11.94 -9.12
CA ALA A 105 8.95 -12.41 -10.47
C ALA A 105 8.20 -11.62 -11.55
N LYS A 106 6.89 -11.40 -11.38
CA LYS A 106 6.07 -10.71 -12.38
C LYS A 106 6.32 -9.21 -12.41
N ALA A 107 6.47 -8.56 -11.27
CA ALA A 107 6.71 -7.12 -11.21
C ALA A 107 8.04 -6.75 -11.85
N SER A 108 9.13 -7.48 -11.54
CA SER A 108 10.45 -7.24 -12.15
C SER A 108 10.48 -7.49 -13.66
N ALA A 109 9.59 -8.35 -14.16
CA ALA A 109 9.46 -8.63 -15.60
C ALA A 109 8.54 -7.64 -16.35
N SER A 110 7.88 -6.69 -15.65
CA SER A 110 6.91 -5.77 -16.25
C SER A 110 7.34 -4.30 -16.14
N PRO A 111 8.14 -3.78 -17.10
CA PRO A 111 8.53 -2.35 -17.10
C PRO A 111 7.34 -1.40 -17.11
N ALA A 112 6.26 -1.75 -17.79
CA ALA A 112 5.04 -0.94 -17.84
C ALA A 112 4.38 -0.79 -16.47
N PHE A 113 4.34 -1.86 -15.67
CA PHE A 113 3.82 -1.83 -14.32
C PHE A 113 4.71 -0.99 -13.39
N LEU A 114 6.03 -1.16 -13.48
CA LEU A 114 6.99 -0.39 -12.70
C LEU A 114 6.90 1.11 -13.01
N ALA A 115 6.80 1.47 -14.29
CA ALA A 115 6.60 2.87 -14.72
C ALA A 115 5.26 3.43 -14.21
N ALA A 116 4.18 2.65 -14.24
CA ALA A 116 2.87 3.06 -13.72
C ALA A 116 2.90 3.29 -12.21
N LEU A 117 3.56 2.41 -11.44
CA LEU A 117 3.77 2.58 -10.00
C LEU A 117 4.58 3.84 -9.68
N ALA A 118 5.69 4.06 -10.41
CA ALA A 118 6.53 5.24 -10.23
C ALA A 118 5.72 6.52 -10.50
N ARG A 119 4.98 6.58 -11.61
CA ARG A 119 4.10 7.71 -11.93
C ARG A 119 3.04 7.93 -10.86
N ASN A 120 2.42 6.87 -10.34
CA ASN A 120 1.45 6.98 -9.26
C ASN A 120 2.06 7.58 -7.98
N ALA A 121 3.30 7.25 -7.64
CA ALA A 121 4.01 7.85 -6.52
C ALA A 121 4.36 9.33 -6.77
N LEU A 122 4.77 9.68 -7.99
CA LEU A 122 5.09 11.06 -8.38
C LEU A 122 3.86 11.99 -8.36
N ASN A 123 2.66 11.47 -8.57
CA ASN A 123 1.41 12.24 -8.48
C ASN A 123 1.09 12.72 -7.05
N ARG A 124 1.75 12.18 -6.03
CA ARG A 124 1.61 12.62 -4.64
C ARG A 124 2.52 13.82 -4.37
N THR A 125 2.01 15.02 -4.60
CA THR A 125 2.76 16.25 -4.37
C THR A 125 2.96 16.51 -2.87
N PRO A 126 4.18 16.89 -2.45
CA PRO A 126 4.44 17.33 -1.07
C PRO A 126 3.57 18.51 -0.66
N PRO A 127 3.26 18.69 0.64
CA PRO A 127 2.43 19.80 1.13
C PRO A 127 3.20 21.13 1.19
N LEU A 128 4.10 21.39 0.24
CA LEU A 128 4.89 22.60 0.18
C LEU A 128 4.49 23.44 -1.03
N GLY A 129 4.20 24.72 -0.78
CA GLY A 129 4.04 25.74 -1.81
C GLY A 129 5.39 26.18 -2.39
N PHE A 130 5.33 27.05 -3.39
CA PHE A 130 6.49 27.56 -4.13
C PHE A 130 7.59 28.17 -3.22
N PHE A 131 7.22 28.77 -2.10
CA PHE A 131 8.16 29.33 -1.12
C PHE A 131 8.51 28.38 0.04
N ARG A 132 8.35 27.06 -0.11
CA ARG A 132 8.57 26.05 0.93
C ARG A 132 7.72 26.26 2.19
N THR A 133 6.60 26.98 2.08
CA THR A 133 5.59 27.11 3.13
C THR A 133 4.62 25.93 3.04
N PHE A 134 4.10 25.49 4.19
CA PHE A 134 3.10 24.42 4.20
C PHE A 134 1.81 24.86 3.51
N VAL A 135 1.34 24.03 2.56
CA VAL A 135 0.02 24.20 1.96
C VAL A 135 -1.01 23.64 2.92
N MET A 136 -1.84 24.50 3.47
CA MET A 136 -2.94 24.14 4.35
C MET A 136 -4.17 23.72 3.54
N GLU A 137 -4.85 22.69 4.00
CA GLU A 137 -6.10 22.20 3.42
C GLU A 137 -7.30 22.55 4.31
N THR A 138 -8.49 22.51 3.72
CA THR A 138 -9.76 22.67 4.44
C THR A 138 -10.63 21.47 4.14
N ASP A 139 -11.07 20.72 5.15
CA ASP A 139 -11.90 19.53 5.01
C ASP A 139 -13.40 19.77 5.24
N GLY A 140 -13.84 21.03 5.20
CA GLY A 140 -15.22 21.42 5.46
C GLY A 140 -15.58 21.60 6.95
N ARG A 141 -14.84 20.98 7.87
CA ARG A 141 -15.01 21.12 9.33
C ARG A 141 -13.86 21.88 9.98
N HIS A 142 -12.66 21.72 9.47
CA HIS A 142 -11.44 22.33 10.00
C HIS A 142 -10.75 23.14 8.91
N ARG A 143 -10.24 24.32 9.29
CA ARG A 143 -9.39 25.16 8.44
C ARG A 143 -7.94 24.99 8.85
N ASN A 144 -7.05 25.15 7.90
CA ASN A 144 -5.59 25.09 8.13
C ASN A 144 -5.10 23.75 8.67
N ILE A 145 -5.56 22.63 8.09
CA ILE A 145 -5.05 21.29 8.40
C ILE A 145 -3.95 20.89 7.43
N ILE A 146 -3.02 20.05 7.90
CA ILE A 146 -2.04 19.39 7.07
C ILE A 146 -2.43 17.92 6.99
N ASN A 147 -2.67 17.42 5.79
CA ASN A 147 -2.93 16.01 5.55
C ASN A 147 -1.62 15.20 5.66
N LEU A 148 -1.22 14.88 6.89
CA LEU A 148 0.00 14.14 7.17
C LEU A 148 -0.03 12.71 6.60
N LYS A 149 -1.20 12.06 6.54
CA LYS A 149 -1.34 10.72 5.96
C LYS A 149 -1.12 10.78 4.44
N GLY A 150 -1.85 11.62 3.75
CA GLY A 150 -1.82 11.68 2.28
C GLY A 150 -0.58 12.33 1.69
N ARG A 151 -0.04 13.36 2.35
CA ARG A 151 1.08 14.16 1.82
C ARG A 151 2.39 14.01 2.58
N GLY A 152 2.37 13.36 3.73
CA GLY A 152 3.54 13.10 4.55
C GLY A 152 3.94 11.62 4.55
N THR A 153 3.17 10.76 5.21
CA THR A 153 3.53 9.35 5.38
C THR A 153 3.33 8.53 4.10
N ALA A 154 2.27 8.74 3.32
CA ALA A 154 2.00 7.97 2.13
C ALA A 154 3.12 8.04 1.06
N PRO A 155 3.68 9.21 0.72
CA PRO A 155 4.83 9.27 -0.19
C PRO A 155 6.04 8.50 0.29
N LEU A 156 6.29 8.48 1.62
CA LEU A 156 7.38 7.70 2.19
C LEU A 156 7.14 6.21 2.15
N THR A 157 5.93 5.80 2.49
CA THR A 157 5.56 4.39 2.40
C THR A 157 5.71 3.89 0.96
N ASP A 158 5.24 4.66 -0.03
CA ASP A 158 5.42 4.33 -1.44
C ASP A 158 6.90 4.27 -1.85
N LEU A 159 7.73 5.09 -1.22
CA LEU A 159 9.16 5.11 -1.46
C LEU A 159 9.87 3.87 -0.91
N ILE A 160 9.58 3.51 0.34
CA ILE A 160 10.18 2.35 1.03
C ILE A 160 9.75 1.05 0.35
N ARG A 161 8.51 0.97 -0.12
CA ARG A 161 7.94 -0.17 -0.84
C ARG A 161 8.58 -0.42 -2.21
N LYS A 162 9.34 0.55 -2.73
CA LYS A 162 10.05 0.42 -4.01
C LYS A 162 11.52 0.15 -3.74
N PRO A 163 12.01 -1.09 -3.91
CA PRO A 163 13.44 -1.40 -3.82
C PRO A 163 14.24 -0.48 -4.76
N ASN A 164 15.44 -0.10 -4.35
CA ASN A 164 16.33 0.77 -5.13
C ASN A 164 16.52 0.28 -6.58
N GLU A 165 16.52 -1.04 -6.80
CA GLU A 165 16.58 -1.64 -8.14
C GLU A 165 15.37 -1.28 -9.03
N ILE A 166 14.17 -1.10 -8.43
CA ILE A 166 12.99 -0.67 -9.18
C ILE A 166 13.14 0.80 -9.56
N ILE A 167 13.70 1.61 -8.69
CA ILE A 167 13.94 3.04 -8.94
C ILE A 167 14.98 3.21 -10.05
N GLU A 168 16.10 2.48 -10.03
CA GLU A 168 17.11 2.52 -11.09
C GLU A 168 16.54 2.07 -12.44
N LYS A 169 15.89 0.91 -12.50
CA LYS A 169 15.27 0.43 -13.75
C LYS A 169 14.16 1.36 -14.28
N THR A 170 13.42 2.01 -13.39
CA THR A 170 12.36 2.95 -13.80
C THR A 170 12.95 4.27 -14.30
N SER A 171 14.05 4.72 -13.69
CA SER A 171 14.83 5.88 -14.11
C SER A 171 15.34 5.73 -15.55
N ASP A 172 15.86 4.54 -15.87
CA ASP A 172 16.34 4.21 -17.23
C ASP A 172 15.21 4.19 -18.28
N LEU A 173 13.99 3.82 -17.85
CA LEU A 173 12.81 3.75 -18.73
C LEU A 173 12.14 5.11 -18.97
N MET A 174 12.21 6.02 -17.99
CA MET A 174 11.49 7.31 -18.01
C MET A 174 12.35 8.47 -18.54
N GLY A 175 13.64 8.27 -18.74
CA GLY A 175 14.59 9.30 -19.15
C GLY A 175 15.13 10.17 -18.01
N PHE A 176 16.21 10.88 -18.26
CA PHE A 176 17.01 11.58 -17.24
C PHE A 176 16.25 12.68 -16.48
N GLU A 177 15.32 13.39 -17.12
CA GLU A 177 14.55 14.46 -16.45
C GLU A 177 13.63 13.91 -15.36
N ASP A 178 13.01 12.78 -15.60
CA ASP A 178 12.10 12.14 -14.63
C ASP A 178 12.87 11.48 -13.47
N ALA A 179 14.10 11.02 -13.72
CA ALA A 179 14.98 10.48 -12.69
C ALA A 179 15.42 11.55 -11.68
N ASP A 180 15.79 12.73 -12.14
CA ASP A 180 16.19 13.86 -11.31
C ASP A 180 15.00 14.40 -10.48
N GLN A 181 13.82 14.44 -11.07
CA GLN A 181 12.58 14.82 -10.38
C GLN A 181 12.22 13.81 -9.31
N MET A 182 12.35 12.51 -9.59
CA MET A 182 12.13 11.43 -8.64
C MET A 182 13.14 11.48 -7.49
N GLN A 183 14.44 11.64 -7.77
CA GLN A 183 15.47 11.82 -6.75
C GLN A 183 15.25 13.09 -5.91
N GLY A 184 14.78 14.17 -6.51
CA GLY A 184 14.42 15.39 -5.80
C GLY A 184 13.30 15.16 -4.79
N GLN A 185 12.25 14.44 -5.16
CA GLN A 185 11.16 14.06 -4.24
C GLN A 185 11.62 13.10 -3.13
N LEU A 186 12.52 12.16 -3.44
CA LEU A 186 13.12 11.25 -2.48
C LEU A 186 13.92 11.98 -1.39
N ARG A 187 14.82 12.87 -1.81
CA ARG A 187 15.62 13.72 -0.90
C ARG A 187 14.74 14.62 -0.04
N TRP A 188 13.67 15.13 -0.63
CA TRP A 188 12.71 15.97 0.08
C TRP A 188 11.98 15.18 1.17
N SER A 189 11.47 14.00 0.86
CA SER A 189 10.76 13.13 1.81
C SER A 189 11.66 12.75 2.98
N ALA A 190 12.90 12.36 2.73
CA ALA A 190 13.89 12.07 3.77
C ALA A 190 14.17 13.30 4.66
N GLY A 191 14.36 14.49 4.06
CA GLY A 191 14.58 15.74 4.80
C GLY A 191 13.40 16.19 5.65
N PHE A 192 12.17 15.92 5.22
CA PHE A 192 10.96 16.21 5.98
C PHE A 192 10.88 15.39 7.28
N PHE A 193 11.25 14.11 7.23
CA PHE A 193 11.21 13.23 8.42
C PHE A 193 12.29 13.57 9.44
N GLU A 194 13.47 13.92 9.00
CA GLU A 194 14.51 14.39 9.93
C GLU A 194 14.06 15.67 10.64
N LYS A 195 13.44 16.62 9.94
CA LYS A 195 12.88 17.83 10.55
C LYS A 195 11.70 17.54 11.49
N ALA A 196 10.82 16.62 11.14
CA ALA A 196 9.68 16.25 11.98
C ALA A 196 10.13 15.50 13.25
N LYS A 197 11.18 14.67 13.17
CA LYS A 197 11.85 14.06 14.31
C LYS A 197 12.51 15.09 15.23
N LEU A 198 13.16 16.09 14.65
CA LEU A 198 13.82 17.14 15.40
C LEU A 198 12.81 18.00 16.18
N ASN A 199 11.71 18.39 15.54
CA ASN A 199 10.66 19.19 16.20
C ASN A 199 10.00 18.42 17.36
N ARG A 200 9.78 17.11 17.23
CA ARG A 200 9.23 16.29 18.33
C ARG A 200 10.19 16.14 19.53
N LYS A 201 11.50 16.28 19.30
CA LYS A 201 12.51 16.32 20.39
C LYS A 201 12.63 17.67 21.08
N LEU A 202 12.17 18.74 20.44
CA LEU A 202 12.20 20.10 21.01
C LEU A 202 10.94 20.42 21.83
N GLU A 203 9.87 19.60 21.67
CA GLU A 203 8.61 19.73 22.43
C GLU A 203 8.54 18.82 23.67
N GLN A 204 9.60 18.04 23.94
CA GLN A 204 9.80 17.25 25.15
C GLN A 204 10.86 17.89 26.06
#